data_9bcc7fa682b2e7dbc14680a0f54d366d
#
_entry.id   9bcc7fa682b2e7dbc14680a0f54d366d
#
_cell.length_a   1.000
_cell.length_b   1.000
_cell.length_c   1.000
_cell.angle_alpha   90.00
_cell.angle_beta   90.00
_cell.angle_gamma   90.00
#
_symmetry.space_group_name_H-M   'P 1'
#
loop_
_entity.id
_entity.type
_entity.pdbx_description
1 polymer ?
#
loop_
_entity_poly.entity_id
_entity_poly.type
_entity_poly.pdbx_seq_one_letter_code
_entity_poly.pdbx_strand_id
1 'polypeptide(L)'
;MRALQKLSAVCLTTSIVTGYLLSSQEVPSAFADTLINTRGSLTVGDAILDDGSLYDQYTFSGSDGQYVAISLNSNDFDPYLILLDPTGRRISENDDISRNNRNSRLVLTLPATGLYTAVANSFESGTSGQYAIKIDVANNRAAITEALAAAAVPNGTTACSVAVASMVETVESEREVSAMASHLQLNRLYETTPAVRPNGVYVALSGPAAISVMFSPQLLTQLSAQIVENCGSVGAAVFSLEADGFERTFGVLPNPSGPSSQMTNGSQAAALVDEFSCVTSDGETPLTWGTRECS
;
A
#
# COMPACT_ATOMS: atom_id res chain seq x y z
N MET A 1 9.34 96.32 -12.52
CA MET A 1 9.81 95.18 -11.69
C MET A 1 8.69 94.14 -11.66
N ARG A 2 8.82 93.09 -12.48
CA ARG A 2 7.77 92.09 -12.67
C ARG A 2 8.30 90.80 -12.00
N ALA A 3 7.56 90.30 -11.01
CA ALA A 3 7.82 89.03 -10.38
C ALA A 3 7.26 87.88 -11.25
N LEU A 4 8.12 86.90 -11.57
CA LEU A 4 7.73 85.67 -12.23
C LEU A 4 7.26 84.65 -11.20
N GLN A 5 5.99 84.25 -11.27
CA GLN A 5 5.44 83.14 -10.56
C GLN A 5 5.83 81.82 -11.27
N LYS A 6 6.48 80.92 -10.57
CA LYS A 6 6.74 79.52 -11.02
C LYS A 6 5.52 78.66 -10.74
N LEU A 7 4.87 78.19 -11.79
CA LEU A 7 3.87 77.12 -11.69
C LEU A 7 4.60 75.75 -11.52
N SER A 8 4.39 75.09 -10.39
CA SER A 8 4.78 73.69 -10.20
C SER A 8 3.67 72.79 -10.72
N ALA A 9 3.95 72.01 -11.74
CA ALA A 9 3.06 70.97 -12.20
C ALA A 9 3.17 69.76 -11.27
N VAL A 10 2.08 69.41 -10.59
CA VAL A 10 1.94 68.19 -9.84
C VAL A 10 1.51 67.10 -10.81
N CYS A 11 2.40 66.13 -11.05
CA CYS A 11 2.11 64.96 -11.87
C CYS A 11 1.43 63.91 -10.94
N LEU A 12 0.09 63.79 -11.09
CA LEU A 12 -0.63 62.68 -10.45
C LEU A 12 -0.40 61.41 -11.26
N THR A 13 0.43 60.49 -10.75
CA THR A 13 0.51 59.13 -11.28
C THR A 13 -0.59 58.29 -10.68
N THR A 14 -1.63 58.05 -11.45
CA THR A 14 -2.66 57.02 -11.13
C THR A 14 -2.07 55.65 -11.32
N SER A 15 -1.70 55.00 -10.22
CA SER A 15 -1.31 53.60 -10.21
C SER A 15 -2.58 52.72 -10.37
N ILE A 16 -2.75 52.15 -11.57
CA ILE A 16 -3.76 51.13 -11.81
C ILE A 16 -3.25 49.87 -11.16
N VAL A 17 -3.77 49.53 -9.97
CA VAL A 17 -3.60 48.21 -9.35
C VAL A 17 -4.51 47.25 -10.09
N THR A 18 -3.94 46.56 -11.09
CA THR A 18 -4.59 45.41 -11.72
C THR A 18 -4.63 44.30 -10.71
N GLY A 19 -5.77 44.14 -10.01
CA GLY A 19 -6.03 42.99 -9.16
C GLY A 19 -6.08 41.73 -10.01
N TYR A 20 -5.01 40.94 -10.01
CA TYR A 20 -5.07 39.55 -10.43
C TYR A 20 -5.95 38.82 -9.43
N LEU A 21 -7.18 38.49 -9.86
CA LEU A 21 -7.96 37.46 -9.21
C LEU A 21 -7.16 36.15 -9.34
N LEU A 22 -6.39 35.85 -8.33
CA LEU A 22 -5.88 34.48 -8.12
C LEU A 22 -7.12 33.60 -7.97
N SER A 23 -7.53 32.97 -9.08
CA SER A 23 -8.39 31.79 -8.97
C SER A 23 -7.66 30.84 -8.06
N SER A 24 -8.22 30.59 -6.88
CA SER A 24 -7.80 29.48 -6.04
C SER A 24 -8.07 28.21 -6.84
N GLN A 25 -7.08 27.77 -7.62
CA GLN A 25 -7.05 26.41 -8.07
C GLN A 25 -6.91 25.61 -6.79
N GLU A 26 -7.98 24.92 -6.43
CA GLU A 26 -7.91 23.88 -5.40
C GLU A 26 -6.83 22.91 -5.86
N VAL A 27 -5.69 22.94 -5.17
CA VAL A 27 -4.63 21.95 -5.38
C VAL A 27 -5.29 20.63 -4.99
N PRO A 28 -5.44 19.66 -5.91
CA PRO A 28 -6.04 18.39 -5.56
C PRO A 28 -5.31 17.84 -4.32
N SER A 29 -6.07 17.41 -3.33
CA SER A 29 -5.52 16.85 -2.11
C SER A 29 -4.46 15.81 -2.49
N ALA A 30 -3.24 15.98 -2.01
CA ALA A 30 -2.16 15.01 -2.21
C ALA A 30 -2.36 13.75 -1.33
N PHE A 31 -3.41 13.72 -0.52
CA PHE A 31 -3.72 12.65 0.41
C PHE A 31 -5.01 11.94 0.02
N ALA A 32 -5.08 10.64 0.33
CA ALA A 32 -6.31 9.89 0.20
C ALA A 32 -7.31 10.33 1.27
N ASP A 33 -8.57 10.45 0.87
CA ASP A 33 -9.67 10.71 1.79
C ASP A 33 -10.22 9.39 2.32
N THR A 34 -10.28 9.22 3.63
CA THR A 34 -10.91 8.07 4.26
C THR A 34 -12.41 8.30 4.35
N LEU A 35 -13.19 7.56 3.57
CA LEU A 35 -14.66 7.64 3.56
C LEU A 35 -15.27 6.77 4.66
N ILE A 36 -14.73 5.59 4.90
CA ILE A 36 -15.20 4.64 5.90
C ILE A 36 -13.98 4.09 6.64
N ASN A 37 -14.06 4.06 7.97
CA ASN A 37 -13.10 3.39 8.84
C ASN A 37 -13.85 2.96 10.10
N THR A 38 -14.33 1.72 10.09
CA THR A 38 -15.21 1.20 11.14
C THR A 38 -14.98 -0.27 11.43
N ARG A 39 -15.62 -0.75 12.49
CA ARG A 39 -15.68 -2.16 12.82
C ARG A 39 -17.11 -2.64 12.65
N GLY A 40 -17.25 -3.90 12.22
CA GLY A 40 -18.50 -4.61 12.12
C GLY A 40 -18.39 -6.03 12.69
N SER A 41 -19.45 -6.78 12.61
CA SER A 41 -19.46 -8.20 12.98
C SER A 41 -20.46 -8.95 12.13
N LEU A 42 -20.04 -10.05 11.52
CA LEU A 42 -20.94 -11.00 10.89
C LEU A 42 -21.60 -11.85 11.98
N THR A 43 -22.92 -11.89 11.99
CA THR A 43 -23.70 -12.59 13.02
C THR A 43 -24.86 -13.35 12.40
N VAL A 44 -25.34 -14.36 13.11
CA VAL A 44 -26.55 -15.09 12.70
C VAL A 44 -27.73 -14.12 12.66
N GLY A 45 -28.32 -13.97 11.48
CA GLY A 45 -29.43 -13.02 11.24
C GLY A 45 -29.04 -11.92 10.23
N ASP A 46 -27.78 -11.77 9.90
CA ASP A 46 -27.33 -10.90 8.81
C ASP A 46 -27.75 -11.46 7.44
N ALA A 47 -27.61 -10.66 6.41
CA ALA A 47 -27.88 -11.08 5.05
C ALA A 47 -26.96 -12.23 4.63
N ILE A 48 -27.45 -13.08 3.74
CA ILE A 48 -26.78 -14.32 3.30
C ILE A 48 -26.64 -14.28 1.78
N LEU A 49 -25.43 -14.58 1.27
CA LEU A 49 -25.22 -14.82 -0.15
C LEU A 49 -25.73 -16.22 -0.56
N ASP A 50 -25.78 -16.49 -1.87
CA ASP A 50 -26.29 -17.76 -2.43
C ASP A 50 -25.49 -18.99 -1.96
N ASP A 51 -24.22 -18.80 -1.57
CA ASP A 51 -23.35 -19.84 -1.03
C ASP A 51 -23.52 -20.09 0.48
N GLY A 52 -24.41 -19.30 1.14
CA GLY A 52 -24.68 -19.40 2.57
C GLY A 52 -23.74 -18.59 3.46
N SER A 53 -22.84 -17.79 2.90
CA SER A 53 -21.95 -16.92 3.66
C SER A 53 -22.68 -15.64 4.10
N LEU A 54 -22.38 -15.18 5.35
CA LEU A 54 -22.94 -13.96 5.91
C LEU A 54 -22.25 -12.73 5.32
N TYR A 55 -22.99 -11.63 5.16
CA TYR A 55 -22.38 -10.39 4.68
C TYR A 55 -23.02 -9.12 5.25
N ASP A 56 -22.21 -8.05 5.28
CA ASP A 56 -22.62 -6.66 5.49
C ASP A 56 -22.31 -5.81 4.25
N GLN A 57 -23.02 -4.69 4.10
CA GLN A 57 -22.84 -3.78 2.96
C GLN A 57 -22.45 -2.38 3.41
N TYR A 58 -21.48 -1.79 2.72
CA TYR A 58 -20.99 -0.43 2.92
C TYR A 58 -21.06 0.33 1.61
N THR A 59 -21.87 1.39 1.59
CA THR A 59 -22.05 2.22 0.39
C THR A 59 -21.18 3.48 0.48
N PHE A 60 -20.60 3.87 -0.64
CA PHE A 60 -19.83 5.11 -0.76
C PHE A 60 -19.99 5.73 -2.15
N SER A 61 -19.88 7.06 -2.23
CA SER A 61 -19.88 7.77 -3.51
C SER A 61 -18.49 7.76 -4.12
N GLY A 62 -18.40 7.38 -5.39
CA GLY A 62 -17.17 7.40 -6.17
C GLY A 62 -17.33 8.16 -7.47
N SER A 63 -16.23 8.66 -8.03
CA SER A 63 -16.18 9.36 -9.31
C SER A 63 -15.43 8.55 -10.35
N ASP A 64 -15.80 8.71 -11.63
CA ASP A 64 -15.07 8.12 -12.75
C ASP A 64 -13.58 8.53 -12.70
N GLY A 65 -12.68 7.57 -12.85
CA GLY A 65 -11.24 7.77 -12.77
C GLY A 65 -10.67 7.93 -11.35
N GLN A 66 -11.52 7.96 -10.30
CA GLN A 66 -11.06 8.01 -8.91
C GLN A 66 -10.46 6.67 -8.48
N TYR A 67 -9.33 6.72 -7.78
CA TYR A 67 -8.73 5.55 -7.17
C TYR A 67 -9.42 5.22 -5.85
N VAL A 68 -9.62 3.93 -5.59
CA VAL A 68 -10.17 3.43 -4.34
C VAL A 68 -9.28 2.31 -3.79
N ALA A 69 -9.09 2.31 -2.48
CA ALA A 69 -8.51 1.21 -1.72
C ALA A 69 -9.50 0.78 -0.64
N ILE A 70 -9.89 -0.50 -0.64
CA ILE A 70 -10.78 -1.09 0.34
C ILE A 70 -10.04 -2.21 1.04
N SER A 71 -10.02 -2.20 2.37
CA SER A 71 -9.40 -3.26 3.19
C SER A 71 -10.44 -3.84 4.14
N LEU A 72 -10.50 -5.16 4.22
CA LEU A 72 -11.33 -5.92 5.15
C LEU A 72 -10.43 -6.86 5.95
N ASN A 73 -10.37 -6.66 7.27
CA ASN A 73 -9.47 -7.39 8.15
C ASN A 73 -10.26 -8.09 9.25
N SER A 74 -9.99 -9.37 9.48
CA SER A 74 -10.53 -10.14 10.58
C SER A 74 -9.47 -11.05 11.20
N ASN A 75 -9.63 -11.32 12.52
CA ASN A 75 -8.89 -12.38 13.20
C ASN A 75 -9.80 -13.57 13.55
N ASP A 76 -11.11 -13.42 13.31
CA ASP A 76 -12.12 -14.39 13.72
C ASP A 76 -12.53 -15.31 12.56
N PHE A 77 -12.43 -14.82 11.33
CA PHE A 77 -12.78 -15.56 10.12
C PHE A 77 -11.88 -15.14 8.94
N ASP A 78 -11.99 -15.84 7.83
CA ASP A 78 -11.34 -15.57 6.56
C ASP A 78 -12.19 -14.56 5.75
N PRO A 79 -11.76 -13.26 5.64
CA PRO A 79 -12.58 -12.23 5.00
C PRO A 79 -12.60 -12.37 3.49
N TYR A 80 -13.76 -12.14 2.89
CA TYR A 80 -13.96 -12.05 1.45
C TYR A 80 -14.60 -10.72 1.09
N LEU A 81 -13.94 -9.94 0.25
CA LEU A 81 -14.36 -8.59 -0.12
C LEU A 81 -14.84 -8.55 -1.57
N ILE A 82 -16.04 -8.02 -1.79
CA ILE A 82 -16.62 -7.82 -3.13
C ILE A 82 -16.91 -6.33 -3.31
N LEU A 83 -16.66 -5.80 -4.51
CA LEU A 83 -17.07 -4.45 -4.90
C LEU A 83 -18.09 -4.49 -6.04
N LEU A 84 -19.22 -3.83 -5.80
CA LEU A 84 -20.28 -3.64 -6.79
C LEU A 84 -20.26 -2.20 -7.32
N ASP A 85 -20.44 -2.05 -8.63
CA ASP A 85 -20.60 -0.75 -9.29
C ASP A 85 -21.97 -0.14 -9.05
N PRO A 86 -22.24 1.12 -9.49
CA PRO A 86 -23.53 1.79 -9.30
C PRO A 86 -24.74 1.08 -9.96
N THR A 87 -24.49 0.09 -10.82
CA THR A 87 -25.55 -0.74 -11.42
C THR A 87 -25.80 -2.03 -10.66
N GLY A 88 -25.04 -2.28 -9.58
CA GLY A 88 -25.09 -3.52 -8.79
C GLY A 88 -24.28 -4.67 -9.38
N ARG A 89 -23.48 -4.41 -10.42
CA ARG A 89 -22.62 -5.43 -11.04
C ARG A 89 -21.32 -5.56 -10.24
N ARG A 90 -20.87 -6.78 -9.98
CA ARG A 90 -19.55 -7.07 -9.40
C ARG A 90 -18.44 -6.64 -10.36
N ILE A 91 -17.53 -5.82 -9.90
CA ILE A 91 -16.38 -5.31 -10.68
C ILE A 91 -15.04 -5.75 -10.13
N SER A 92 -14.96 -6.13 -8.86
CA SER A 92 -13.74 -6.68 -8.24
C SER A 92 -14.09 -7.50 -7.02
N GLU A 93 -13.21 -8.45 -6.67
CA GLU A 93 -13.30 -9.27 -5.47
C GLU A 93 -11.91 -9.77 -5.06
N ASN A 94 -11.74 -10.06 -3.78
CA ASN A 94 -10.50 -10.63 -3.23
C ASN A 94 -10.82 -11.34 -1.90
N ASP A 95 -10.14 -12.46 -1.64
CA ASP A 95 -10.16 -13.19 -0.37
C ASP A 95 -8.87 -12.98 0.44
N ASP A 96 -7.72 -13.07 -0.19
CA ASP A 96 -6.41 -13.02 0.47
C ASP A 96 -5.56 -11.87 -0.08
N ILE A 97 -4.94 -11.06 0.79
CA ILE A 97 -3.89 -10.13 0.39
C ILE A 97 -2.66 -10.91 -0.10
N SER A 98 -2.39 -12.06 0.52
CA SER A 98 -1.31 -12.96 0.15
C SER A 98 -1.49 -14.32 0.82
N ARG A 99 -0.76 -15.34 0.36
CA ARG A 99 -0.74 -16.70 0.96
C ARG A 99 -0.63 -16.69 2.50
N ASN A 100 0.09 -15.72 3.07
CA ASN A 100 0.33 -15.60 4.51
C ASN A 100 -0.49 -14.48 5.16
N ASN A 101 -1.39 -13.85 4.43
CA ASN A 101 -2.26 -12.80 4.94
C ASN A 101 -3.66 -12.95 4.34
N ARG A 102 -4.52 -13.63 5.08
CA ARG A 102 -5.91 -13.91 4.70
C ARG A 102 -6.82 -12.69 4.72
N ASN A 103 -6.35 -11.53 5.19
CA ASN A 103 -7.15 -10.32 5.07
C ASN A 103 -7.38 -9.99 3.60
N SER A 104 -8.49 -9.34 3.31
CA SER A 104 -8.87 -9.01 1.94
C SER A 104 -8.62 -7.54 1.61
N ARG A 105 -8.18 -7.24 0.37
CA ARG A 105 -7.95 -5.88 -0.10
C ARG A 105 -8.23 -5.73 -1.59
N LEU A 106 -8.92 -4.64 -1.94
CA LEU A 106 -9.11 -4.21 -3.32
C LEU A 106 -8.47 -2.85 -3.54
N VAL A 107 -7.73 -2.69 -4.65
CA VAL A 107 -7.21 -1.39 -5.11
C VAL A 107 -7.47 -1.29 -6.60
N LEU A 108 -8.28 -0.31 -7.01
CA LEU A 108 -8.64 -0.14 -8.42
C LEU A 108 -9.02 1.31 -8.73
N THR A 109 -9.13 1.59 -10.03
CA THR A 109 -9.73 2.83 -10.54
C THR A 109 -11.21 2.61 -10.78
N LEU A 110 -12.05 3.51 -10.27
CA LEU A 110 -13.50 3.42 -10.43
C LEU A 110 -13.90 3.75 -11.88
N PRO A 111 -14.68 2.87 -12.54
CA PRO A 111 -15.01 3.02 -13.97
C PRO A 111 -16.17 3.98 -14.25
N ALA A 112 -16.84 4.51 -13.23
CA ALA A 112 -17.99 5.40 -13.37
C ALA A 112 -18.22 6.27 -12.15
N THR A 113 -18.94 7.36 -12.29
CA THR A 113 -19.44 8.15 -11.16
C THR A 113 -20.75 7.57 -10.64
N GLY A 114 -20.84 7.35 -9.31
CA GLY A 114 -22.08 6.85 -8.69
C GLY A 114 -21.88 6.27 -7.30
N LEU A 115 -22.91 5.56 -6.81
CA LEU A 115 -22.92 4.92 -5.51
C LEU A 115 -22.43 3.47 -5.64
N TYR A 116 -21.28 3.18 -5.04
CA TYR A 116 -20.67 1.86 -4.99
C TYR A 116 -21.05 1.13 -3.71
N THR A 117 -20.99 -0.21 -3.74
CA THR A 117 -21.23 -1.04 -2.57
C THR A 117 -20.06 -1.99 -2.35
N ALA A 118 -19.38 -1.84 -1.23
CA ALA A 118 -18.43 -2.82 -0.73
C ALA A 118 -19.19 -3.84 0.13
N VAL A 119 -19.04 -5.13 -0.18
CA VAL A 119 -19.64 -6.24 0.55
C VAL A 119 -18.56 -6.89 1.40
N ALA A 120 -18.70 -6.76 2.71
CA ALA A 120 -17.85 -7.45 3.68
C ALA A 120 -18.46 -8.82 3.97
N ASN A 121 -17.77 -9.87 3.59
CA ASN A 121 -18.25 -11.24 3.61
C ASN A 121 -17.18 -12.18 4.23
N SER A 122 -17.56 -13.40 4.60
CA SER A 122 -16.65 -14.48 4.95
C SER A 122 -16.45 -15.40 3.76
N PHE A 123 -15.23 -15.89 3.56
CA PHE A 123 -14.91 -16.88 2.53
C PHE A 123 -15.68 -18.19 2.76
N GLU A 124 -15.83 -18.62 4.03
CA GLU A 124 -16.54 -19.83 4.38
C GLU A 124 -18.00 -19.55 4.79
N SER A 125 -18.91 -20.37 4.30
CA SER A 125 -20.34 -20.34 4.65
C SER A 125 -20.55 -20.54 6.16
N GLY A 126 -21.48 -19.76 6.73
CA GLY A 126 -21.91 -19.87 8.13
C GLY A 126 -20.89 -19.38 9.16
N THR A 127 -19.78 -18.81 8.74
CA THR A 127 -18.78 -18.23 9.64
C THR A 127 -19.24 -16.88 10.14
N SER A 128 -18.93 -16.57 11.39
CA SER A 128 -19.28 -15.30 12.06
C SER A 128 -18.09 -14.77 12.85
N GLY A 129 -18.07 -13.47 13.13
CA GLY A 129 -17.01 -12.86 13.91
C GLY A 129 -16.86 -11.36 13.64
N GLN A 130 -15.89 -10.74 14.29
CA GLN A 130 -15.60 -9.32 14.18
C GLN A 130 -14.64 -9.02 13.03
N TYR A 131 -14.82 -7.87 12.40
CA TYR A 131 -13.92 -7.38 11.37
C TYR A 131 -13.75 -5.86 11.44
N ALA A 132 -12.75 -5.35 10.73
CA ALA A 132 -12.58 -3.93 10.46
C ALA A 132 -12.60 -3.69 8.95
N ILE A 133 -13.32 -2.66 8.51
CA ILE A 133 -13.35 -2.24 7.13
C ILE A 133 -12.88 -0.79 7.00
N LYS A 134 -12.03 -0.52 5.99
CA LYS A 134 -11.56 0.81 5.66
C LYS A 134 -11.71 1.05 4.16
N ILE A 135 -12.24 2.21 3.78
CA ILE A 135 -12.37 2.66 2.39
C ILE A 135 -11.70 4.01 2.25
N ASP A 136 -10.63 4.06 1.48
CA ASP A 136 -9.89 5.27 1.12
C ASP A 136 -10.10 5.57 -0.37
N VAL A 137 -10.24 6.85 -0.71
CA VAL A 137 -10.33 7.31 -2.10
C VAL A 137 -9.35 8.45 -2.36
N ALA A 138 -8.87 8.56 -3.59
CA ALA A 138 -8.03 9.65 -4.02
C ALA A 138 -8.24 9.99 -5.50
N ASN A 139 -7.98 11.25 -5.87
CA ASN A 139 -8.06 11.70 -7.25
C ASN A 139 -6.76 11.43 -8.05
N ASN A 140 -5.74 10.90 -7.38
CA ASN A 140 -4.50 10.49 -8.03
C ASN A 140 -3.98 9.19 -7.40
N ARG A 141 -3.25 8.41 -8.20
CA ARG A 141 -2.70 7.12 -7.77
C ARG A 141 -1.66 7.26 -6.67
N ALA A 142 -0.81 8.29 -6.74
CA ALA A 142 0.26 8.49 -5.76
C ALA A 142 -0.28 8.61 -4.33
N ALA A 143 -1.42 9.28 -4.12
CA ALA A 143 -2.03 9.40 -2.80
C ALA A 143 -2.52 8.05 -2.25
N ILE A 144 -3.09 7.19 -3.10
CA ILE A 144 -3.46 5.82 -2.68
C ILE A 144 -2.21 4.98 -2.40
N THR A 145 -1.19 5.07 -3.26
CA THR A 145 0.08 4.37 -3.05
C THR A 145 0.74 4.78 -1.73
N GLU A 146 0.76 6.08 -1.42
CA GLU A 146 1.30 6.59 -0.15
C GLU A 146 0.49 6.08 1.07
N ALA A 147 -0.83 6.09 0.99
CA ALA A 147 -1.69 5.58 2.06
C ALA A 147 -1.46 4.07 2.31
N LEU A 148 -1.30 3.28 1.25
CA LEU A 148 -1.01 1.85 1.33
C LEU A 148 0.41 1.60 1.85
N ALA A 149 1.40 2.39 1.41
CA ALA A 149 2.77 2.32 1.88
C ALA A 149 2.88 2.63 3.39
N ALA A 150 2.13 3.62 3.87
CA ALA A 150 2.03 3.91 5.30
C ALA A 150 1.40 2.74 6.09
N ALA A 151 0.40 2.07 5.53
CA ALA A 151 -0.21 0.90 6.13
C ALA A 151 0.69 -0.34 6.09
N ALA A 152 1.58 -0.44 5.10
CA ALA A 152 2.52 -1.55 4.94
C ALA A 152 3.59 -1.58 6.04
N VAL A 153 3.86 -0.47 6.69
CA VAL A 153 4.82 -0.40 7.80
C VAL A 153 4.20 0.31 9.00
N PRO A 154 3.42 -0.39 9.83
CA PRO A 154 2.82 0.18 11.03
C PRO A 154 3.89 0.83 11.94
N ASN A 155 3.63 2.06 12.40
CA ASN A 155 4.57 2.88 13.17
C ASN A 155 5.88 3.24 12.42
N GLY A 156 5.90 3.11 11.09
CA GLY A 156 7.00 3.57 10.25
C GLY A 156 7.12 5.10 10.25
N THR A 157 8.32 5.58 9.93
CA THR A 157 8.56 7.02 9.68
C THR A 157 7.99 7.44 8.34
N THR A 158 7.80 8.74 8.11
CA THR A 158 7.45 9.28 6.78
C THR A 158 8.48 8.86 5.71
N ALA A 159 9.77 8.81 6.05
CA ALA A 159 10.81 8.34 5.14
C ALA A 159 10.60 6.88 4.72
N CYS A 160 10.10 6.05 5.64
CA CYS A 160 9.78 4.67 5.36
C CYS A 160 8.59 4.53 4.39
N SER A 161 7.47 5.22 4.66
CA SER A 161 6.32 5.17 3.75
C SER A 161 6.66 5.72 2.36
N VAL A 162 7.45 6.78 2.27
CA VAL A 162 7.94 7.31 0.99
C VAL A 162 8.81 6.28 0.25
N ALA A 163 9.70 5.56 0.95
CA ALA A 163 10.53 4.53 0.33
C ALA A 163 9.69 3.37 -0.24
N VAL A 164 8.66 2.92 0.51
CA VAL A 164 7.74 1.88 0.04
C VAL A 164 6.90 2.37 -1.14
N ALA A 165 6.37 3.59 -1.09
CA ALA A 165 5.63 4.18 -2.20
C ALA A 165 6.50 4.32 -3.46
N SER A 166 7.73 4.82 -3.32
CA SER A 166 8.68 4.96 -4.44
C SER A 166 9.07 3.61 -5.04
N MET A 167 9.16 2.56 -4.23
CA MET A 167 9.37 1.20 -4.71
C MET A 167 8.20 0.74 -5.60
N VAL A 168 6.96 0.90 -5.14
CA VAL A 168 5.75 0.57 -5.91
C VAL A 168 5.74 1.35 -7.24
N GLU A 169 5.93 2.66 -7.20
CA GLU A 169 5.98 3.50 -8.40
C GLU A 169 7.09 3.09 -9.37
N THR A 170 8.28 2.72 -8.87
CA THR A 170 9.39 2.24 -9.70
C THR A 170 9.05 0.94 -10.42
N VAL A 171 8.39 0.01 -9.73
CA VAL A 171 7.95 -1.26 -10.32
C VAL A 171 6.91 -1.04 -11.43
N GLU A 172 6.01 -0.08 -11.23
CA GLU A 172 4.89 0.18 -12.14
C GLU A 172 5.23 1.11 -13.32
N SER A 173 6.22 2.02 -13.16
CA SER A 173 6.44 3.17 -14.06
C SER A 173 6.86 2.81 -15.49
N GLU A 174 7.51 1.69 -15.69
CA GLU A 174 8.07 1.31 -17.00
C GLU A 174 7.52 0.00 -17.55
N ARG A 175 6.49 -0.57 -16.90
CA ARG A 175 6.04 -1.95 -17.18
C ARG A 175 4.54 -2.06 -16.99
N GLU A 176 3.93 -2.96 -17.74
CA GLU A 176 2.54 -3.36 -17.52
C GLU A 176 2.46 -4.27 -16.27
N VAL A 177 2.80 -3.71 -15.10
CA VAL A 177 2.80 -4.36 -13.79
C VAL A 177 1.98 -3.51 -12.84
N SER A 178 1.17 -4.16 -12.04
CA SER A 178 0.58 -3.59 -10.83
C SER A 178 1.31 -4.14 -9.62
N ALA A 179 1.63 -3.29 -8.65
CA ALA A 179 2.30 -3.68 -7.42
C ALA A 179 1.51 -3.18 -6.20
N MET A 180 1.32 -4.06 -5.23
CA MET A 180 0.61 -3.73 -3.99
C MET A 180 1.48 -4.08 -2.78
N ALA A 181 1.80 -3.07 -1.97
CA ALA A 181 2.54 -3.27 -0.73
C ALA A 181 1.60 -3.51 0.46
N SER A 182 1.96 -4.45 1.33
CA SER A 182 1.26 -4.74 2.58
C SER A 182 2.23 -5.07 3.70
N HIS A 183 1.74 -5.00 4.96
CA HIS A 183 2.53 -5.35 6.13
C HIS A 183 2.71 -6.86 6.26
N LEU A 184 3.93 -7.28 6.59
CA LEU A 184 4.29 -8.66 6.87
C LEU A 184 4.95 -8.76 8.24
N GLN A 185 4.52 -9.71 9.06
CA GLN A 185 5.19 -10.08 10.30
C GLN A 185 6.20 -11.18 10.01
N LEU A 186 7.49 -10.86 10.04
CA LEU A 186 8.54 -11.84 9.68
C LEU A 186 8.61 -13.05 10.61
N ASN A 187 8.21 -12.90 11.87
CA ASN A 187 8.16 -14.01 12.82
C ASN A 187 7.09 -15.08 12.50
N ARG A 188 6.23 -14.82 11.52
CA ARG A 188 5.31 -15.86 11.00
C ARG A 188 5.95 -16.72 9.93
N LEU A 189 7.00 -16.23 9.28
CA LEU A 189 7.71 -16.91 8.19
C LEU A 189 9.01 -17.55 8.68
N TYR A 190 9.64 -16.97 9.69
CA TYR A 190 10.97 -17.35 10.15
C TYR A 190 10.97 -17.65 11.64
N GLU A 191 11.67 -18.74 12.04
CA GLU A 191 11.89 -19.09 13.45
C GLU A 191 12.66 -18.00 14.20
N THR A 192 13.59 -17.36 13.53
CA THR A 192 14.40 -16.28 14.08
C THR A 192 14.38 -15.07 13.14
N THR A 193 14.22 -13.89 13.69
CA THR A 193 14.27 -12.62 12.94
C THR A 193 15.18 -11.64 13.66
N PRO A 194 15.76 -10.64 12.97
CA PRO A 194 16.51 -9.59 13.66
C PRO A 194 15.61 -8.89 14.67
N ALA A 195 15.99 -8.89 15.96
CA ALA A 195 15.17 -8.36 17.06
C ALA A 195 14.75 -6.89 16.86
N VAL A 196 15.57 -6.11 16.17
CA VAL A 196 15.30 -4.69 15.87
C VAL A 196 14.51 -4.48 14.56
N ARG A 197 14.29 -5.55 13.77
CA ARG A 197 13.65 -5.49 12.44
C ARG A 197 12.62 -6.62 12.26
N PRO A 198 11.58 -6.67 13.11
CA PRO A 198 10.61 -7.77 13.13
C PRO A 198 9.59 -7.71 11.97
N ASN A 199 9.53 -6.59 11.25
CA ASN A 199 8.57 -6.36 10.20
C ASN A 199 9.17 -6.63 8.81
N GLY A 200 8.32 -6.99 7.87
CA GLY A 200 8.61 -7.06 6.44
C GLY A 200 7.61 -6.24 5.64
N VAL A 201 7.94 -6.01 4.39
CA VAL A 201 7.02 -5.47 3.38
C VAL A 201 6.74 -6.58 2.38
N TYR A 202 5.49 -6.96 2.25
CA TYR A 202 5.02 -7.90 1.22
C TYR A 202 4.56 -7.11 0.00
N VAL A 203 4.99 -7.52 -1.18
CA VAL A 203 4.72 -6.85 -2.45
C VAL A 203 4.11 -7.85 -3.41
N ALA A 204 2.81 -7.80 -3.58
CA ALA A 204 2.10 -8.57 -4.59
C ALA A 204 2.28 -7.92 -5.95
N LEU A 205 2.66 -8.71 -6.96
CA LEU A 205 2.88 -8.30 -8.34
C LEU A 205 1.90 -8.99 -9.26
N SER A 206 1.20 -8.21 -10.08
CA SER A 206 0.28 -8.72 -11.11
C SER A 206 0.48 -7.99 -12.44
N GLY A 207 -0.10 -8.54 -13.49
CA GLY A 207 -0.01 -8.00 -14.86
C GLY A 207 1.02 -8.70 -15.76
N PRO A 208 0.98 -8.41 -17.08
CA PRO A 208 1.75 -9.15 -18.09
C PRO A 208 3.26 -9.15 -17.89
N ALA A 209 3.81 -8.08 -17.29
CA ALA A 209 5.25 -7.97 -17.08
C ALA A 209 5.71 -8.31 -15.64
N ALA A 210 4.81 -8.74 -14.75
CA ALA A 210 5.13 -9.08 -13.36
C ALA A 210 6.23 -10.14 -13.26
N ILE A 211 6.19 -11.16 -14.12
CA ILE A 211 7.21 -12.20 -14.19
C ILE A 211 8.60 -11.64 -14.52
N SER A 212 8.70 -10.62 -15.37
CA SER A 212 9.98 -9.98 -15.71
C SER A 212 10.59 -9.26 -14.51
N VAL A 213 9.76 -8.66 -13.66
CA VAL A 213 10.19 -8.03 -12.39
C VAL A 213 10.70 -9.10 -11.44
N MET A 214 9.96 -10.20 -11.27
CA MET A 214 10.35 -11.32 -10.38
C MET A 214 11.70 -11.93 -10.76
N PHE A 215 12.02 -12.00 -12.05
CA PHE A 215 13.29 -12.53 -12.53
C PHE A 215 14.38 -11.46 -12.73
N SER A 216 14.25 -10.31 -12.06
CA SER A 216 15.25 -9.22 -12.04
C SER A 216 15.88 -9.07 -10.64
N PRO A 217 16.79 -9.99 -10.22
CA PRO A 217 17.29 -10.02 -8.84
C PRO A 217 18.00 -8.73 -8.44
N GLN A 218 18.73 -8.10 -9.36
CA GLN A 218 19.42 -6.83 -9.08
C GLN A 218 18.43 -5.70 -8.75
N LEU A 219 17.32 -5.61 -9.50
CA LEU A 219 16.27 -4.63 -9.24
C LEU A 219 15.66 -4.89 -7.86
N LEU A 220 15.26 -6.14 -7.58
CA LEU A 220 14.61 -6.49 -6.32
C LEU A 220 15.55 -6.27 -5.12
N THR A 221 16.83 -6.57 -5.24
CA THR A 221 17.83 -6.24 -4.21
C THR A 221 17.92 -4.73 -3.97
N GLN A 222 17.97 -3.90 -5.02
CA GLN A 222 18.06 -2.45 -4.90
C GLN A 222 16.81 -1.86 -4.22
N LEU A 223 15.62 -2.29 -4.64
CA LEU A 223 14.35 -1.85 -4.07
C LEU A 223 14.24 -2.24 -2.60
N SER A 224 14.63 -3.47 -2.26
CA SER A 224 14.63 -3.95 -0.87
C SER A 224 15.63 -3.21 0.00
N ALA A 225 16.82 -2.89 -0.54
CA ALA A 225 17.82 -2.09 0.16
C ALA A 225 17.29 -0.70 0.50
N GLN A 226 16.63 -0.02 -0.43
CA GLN A 226 16.00 1.29 -0.18
C GLN A 226 14.97 1.23 0.95
N ILE A 227 14.13 0.19 0.98
CA ILE A 227 13.16 -0.01 2.06
C ILE A 227 13.88 -0.21 3.40
N VAL A 228 14.84 -1.12 3.45
CA VAL A 228 15.58 -1.46 4.67
C VAL A 228 16.35 -0.26 5.23
N GLU A 229 16.94 0.58 4.35
CA GLU A 229 17.65 1.81 4.76
C GLU A 229 16.71 2.84 5.41
N ASN A 230 15.53 3.04 4.85
CA ASN A 230 14.59 4.07 5.29
C ASN A 230 13.63 3.58 6.37
N CYS A 231 13.50 2.26 6.56
CA CYS A 231 12.58 1.62 7.49
C CYS A 231 13.34 0.87 8.57
N GLY A 232 13.64 1.52 9.69
CA GLY A 232 14.43 0.94 10.79
C GLY A 232 13.87 -0.35 11.40
N SER A 233 12.56 -0.61 11.27
CA SER A 233 11.88 -1.81 11.79
C SER A 233 11.71 -2.91 10.74
N VAL A 234 12.05 -2.67 9.46
CA VAL A 234 11.87 -3.63 8.36
C VAL A 234 13.16 -4.39 8.12
N GLY A 235 13.08 -5.71 8.15
CA GLY A 235 14.19 -6.62 7.91
C GLY A 235 14.24 -7.17 6.49
N ALA A 236 13.09 -7.27 5.81
CA ALA A 236 13.01 -7.83 4.46
C ALA A 236 11.84 -7.28 3.65
N ALA A 237 11.94 -7.39 2.32
CA ALA A 237 10.83 -7.31 1.39
C ALA A 237 10.61 -8.69 0.75
N VAL A 238 9.35 -9.11 0.65
CA VAL A 238 8.92 -10.33 0.00
C VAL A 238 8.12 -9.95 -1.23
N PHE A 239 8.58 -10.36 -2.39
CA PHE A 239 7.86 -10.15 -3.65
C PHE A 239 7.16 -11.44 -4.03
N SER A 240 5.91 -11.35 -4.47
CA SER A 240 5.10 -12.49 -4.86
C SER A 240 4.37 -12.23 -6.18
N LEU A 241 4.23 -13.26 -7.00
CA LEU A 241 3.34 -13.24 -8.16
C LEU A 241 1.94 -13.67 -7.71
N GLU A 242 0.93 -12.83 -7.96
CA GLU A 242 -0.46 -13.17 -7.64
C GLU A 242 -0.96 -14.41 -8.41
N ALA A 243 -0.44 -14.65 -9.61
CA ALA A 243 -0.93 -15.70 -10.51
C ALA A 243 -0.66 -17.13 -9.99
N ASP A 244 0.48 -17.35 -9.31
CA ASP A 244 0.93 -18.70 -8.90
C ASP A 244 1.50 -18.75 -7.48
N GLY A 245 1.56 -17.60 -6.80
CA GLY A 245 2.09 -17.46 -5.45
C GLY A 245 3.60 -17.69 -5.35
N PHE A 246 4.34 -17.59 -6.47
CA PHE A 246 5.80 -17.67 -6.44
C PHE A 246 6.39 -16.47 -5.70
N GLU A 247 7.20 -16.73 -4.68
CA GLU A 247 7.75 -15.71 -3.79
C GLU A 247 9.28 -15.66 -3.83
N ARG A 248 9.81 -14.44 -3.67
CA ARG A 248 11.25 -14.19 -3.45
C ARG A 248 11.42 -13.20 -2.31
N THR A 249 12.32 -13.52 -1.40
CA THR A 249 12.62 -12.69 -0.24
C THR A 249 14.01 -12.05 -0.37
N PHE A 250 14.06 -10.75 -0.10
CA PHE A 250 15.29 -9.96 -0.07
C PHE A 250 15.38 -9.26 1.28
N GLY A 251 16.41 -9.52 2.05
CA GLY A 251 16.50 -8.98 3.39
C GLY A 251 17.92 -8.85 3.91
N VAL A 252 18.02 -8.33 5.12
CA VAL A 252 19.29 -8.13 5.81
C VAL A 252 19.88 -9.46 6.22
N LEU A 253 21.05 -9.78 5.66
CA LEU A 253 21.77 -11.00 6.05
C LEU A 253 22.25 -10.91 7.50
N PRO A 254 22.24 -12.01 8.26
CA PRO A 254 22.89 -12.07 9.55
C PRO A 254 24.39 -11.84 9.33
N ASN A 255 24.98 -10.93 10.11
CA ASN A 255 26.42 -10.69 10.05
C ASN A 255 27.17 -11.90 10.65
N PRO A 256 27.93 -12.69 9.87
CA PRO A 256 28.60 -13.89 10.37
C PRO A 256 29.74 -13.59 11.35
N SER A 257 30.12 -12.32 11.54
CA SER A 257 31.33 -11.92 12.27
C SER A 257 31.09 -10.91 13.41
N GLY A 258 29.85 -10.59 13.79
CA GLY A 258 29.61 -9.60 14.83
C GLY A 258 28.29 -9.75 15.57
N PRO A 259 28.18 -9.24 16.79
CA PRO A 259 26.91 -9.20 17.50
C PRO A 259 25.90 -8.37 16.72
N SER A 260 24.68 -8.83 16.68
CA SER A 260 23.52 -8.25 15.95
C SER A 260 23.18 -6.79 16.30
N SER A 261 23.98 -6.13 17.12
CA SER A 261 23.81 -4.77 17.65
C SER A 261 24.60 -3.66 16.93
N GLN A 262 25.39 -3.96 15.90
CA GLN A 262 26.18 -2.93 15.17
C GLN A 262 25.64 -2.66 13.75
N MET A 263 24.38 -2.35 13.62
CA MET A 263 23.88 -1.66 12.44
C MET A 263 23.79 -0.16 12.75
N THR A 264 24.93 0.51 12.73
CA THR A 264 25.02 1.97 12.87
C THR A 264 25.30 2.57 11.49
N ASN A 265 24.40 3.46 11.06
CA ASN A 265 24.46 4.42 9.95
C ASN A 265 24.12 3.91 8.54
N GLY A 266 23.18 4.62 7.93
CA GLY A 266 22.44 4.35 6.70
C GLY A 266 23.21 3.96 5.42
N SER A 267 24.51 4.21 5.31
CA SER A 267 25.27 3.94 4.10
C SER A 267 25.74 2.47 3.94
N GLN A 268 25.52 1.62 4.94
CA GLN A 268 25.96 0.21 4.93
C GLN A 268 24.83 -0.80 4.69
N ALA A 269 23.57 -0.38 4.71
CA ALA A 269 22.44 -1.29 4.59
C ALA A 269 22.35 -1.90 3.18
N ALA A 270 22.65 -1.14 2.13
CA ALA A 270 22.59 -1.61 0.76
C ALA A 270 23.59 -2.76 0.46
N ALA A 271 24.71 -2.80 1.17
CA ALA A 271 25.71 -3.86 1.02
C ALA A 271 25.34 -5.16 1.77
N LEU A 272 24.27 -5.14 2.59
CA LEU A 272 23.88 -6.24 3.47
C LEU A 272 22.56 -6.88 3.07
N VAL A 273 21.83 -6.33 2.10
CA VAL A 273 20.59 -6.92 1.58
C VAL A 273 20.92 -7.87 0.45
N ASP A 274 20.44 -9.09 0.57
CA ASP A 274 20.56 -10.10 -0.47
C ASP A 274 19.31 -10.98 -0.48
N GLU A 275 19.16 -11.77 -1.55
CA GLU A 275 18.10 -12.76 -1.63
C GLU A 275 18.38 -13.91 -0.69
N PHE A 276 17.37 -14.29 0.08
CA PHE A 276 17.38 -15.47 0.92
C PHE A 276 15.99 -16.09 1.02
N SER A 277 15.98 -17.36 1.26
CA SER A 277 14.85 -18.30 1.32
C SER A 277 14.22 -18.72 0.00
N CYS A 278 14.08 -20.01 -0.08
CA CYS A 278 13.07 -20.67 -0.89
C CYS A 278 11.94 -21.11 0.03
N VAL A 279 10.72 -20.93 -0.43
CA VAL A 279 9.56 -21.49 0.27
C VAL A 279 9.65 -23.00 0.15
N THR A 280 9.70 -23.71 1.29
CA THR A 280 9.54 -25.16 1.30
C THR A 280 8.10 -25.49 0.86
N SER A 281 7.95 -26.50 0.03
CA SER A 281 6.67 -26.90 -0.57
C SER A 281 5.60 -27.34 0.42
N ASP A 282 5.93 -27.52 1.69
CA ASP A 282 5.02 -27.96 2.75
C ASP A 282 4.39 -26.83 3.57
N GLY A 283 4.94 -25.60 3.50
CA GLY A 283 4.37 -24.42 4.17
C GLY A 283 4.26 -24.51 5.70
N GLU A 284 4.68 -25.62 6.33
CA GLU A 284 4.47 -25.88 7.75
C GLU A 284 5.71 -25.62 8.63
N THR A 285 6.91 -25.63 8.04
CA THR A 285 8.15 -25.43 8.82
C THR A 285 8.65 -24.00 8.67
N PRO A 286 8.73 -23.22 9.77
CA PRO A 286 9.31 -21.87 9.72
C PRO A 286 10.76 -21.92 9.21
N LEU A 287 11.09 -20.98 8.33
CA LEU A 287 12.42 -20.90 7.74
C LEU A 287 13.43 -20.26 8.71
N THR A 288 14.69 -20.64 8.60
CA THR A 288 15.76 -19.96 9.33
C THR A 288 16.14 -18.66 8.61
N TRP A 289 16.21 -17.54 9.34
CA TRP A 289 16.56 -16.24 8.80
C TRP A 289 17.90 -16.23 8.10
N GLY A 290 17.93 -15.72 6.86
CA GLY A 290 19.16 -15.54 6.09
C GLY A 290 19.72 -16.81 5.46
N THR A 291 19.01 -17.93 5.45
CA THR A 291 19.41 -19.12 4.71
C THR A 291 19.21 -18.94 3.21
N ARG A 292 20.22 -19.39 2.45
CA ARG A 292 20.20 -19.41 0.97
C ARG A 292 19.91 -20.78 0.39
N GLU A 293 19.69 -21.79 1.23
CA GLU A 293 19.52 -23.15 0.77
C GLU A 293 18.11 -23.37 0.24
N CYS A 294 18.02 -23.42 -1.10
CA CYS A 294 16.91 -24.02 -1.81
C CYS A 294 17.23 -25.51 -1.99
N SER A 295 16.70 -26.36 -1.15
CA SER A 295 16.77 -27.80 -1.36
C SER A 295 15.55 -28.30 -2.12
#